data_4b575e95b610c30f6d2db43887b5601e
#
_entry.id   4b575e95b610c30f6d2db43887b5601e
#
_cell.length_a   1.000
_cell.length_b   1.000
_cell.length_c   1.000
_cell.angle_alpha   90.00
_cell.angle_beta   90.00
_cell.angle_gamma   90.00
#
_symmetry.space_group_name_H-M   'P 1'
#
loop_
_entity.id
_entity.type
_entity.pdbx_description
1 polymer ?
#
loop_
_entity_poly.entity_id
_entity_poly.type
_entity_poly.pdbx_seq_one_letter_code
_entity_poly.pdbx_strand_id
1 'polypeptide(L)'
;MTLSSFGQTINKVDWDAHIDSLNSATNIVSTKEKTYLSLRSHISKNTEKVNFGVLLSGGVDSSIISKICKDLGYTFRCFCVGIKGSKDLFYAKKISDFFNFDLVTKEFTIEEVEILLKEVIDILPKPVIVEDNYIEYIVKLTVSAVLLGSMKLGEEELFLSGIGAEELFAGYERHSKANDKGGIWRGLKIKNLKKESISGLKRMHNLV
;
A
#
# COMPACT_ATOMS: atom_id res chain seq x y z
N MET A 1 12.85 5.74 -6.19
CA MET A 1 12.75 5.12 -4.86
C MET A 1 12.57 3.63 -5.08
N THR A 2 13.46 2.80 -4.60
CA THR A 2 13.44 1.36 -4.82
C THR A 2 13.03 0.70 -3.51
N LEU A 3 12.11 -0.26 -3.56
CA LEU A 3 11.73 -1.06 -2.39
C LEU A 3 12.98 -1.64 -1.76
N SER A 4 13.23 -1.30 -0.50
CA SER A 4 14.28 -1.94 0.27
C SER A 4 13.66 -2.99 1.18
N SER A 5 14.01 -4.25 0.99
CA SER A 5 13.87 -5.21 2.07
C SER A 5 15.13 -5.11 2.92
N PHE A 6 14.99 -4.67 4.16
CA PHE A 6 16.11 -4.56 5.11
C PHE A 6 17.26 -3.63 4.70
N GLY A 7 16.96 -2.47 4.09
CA GLY A 7 17.98 -1.49 3.70
C GLY A 7 18.75 -1.84 2.43
N GLN A 8 18.37 -2.89 1.71
CA GLN A 8 18.94 -3.22 0.41
C GLN A 8 17.95 -2.91 -0.71
N THR A 9 18.42 -2.20 -1.71
CA THR A 9 17.66 -1.92 -2.93
C THR A 9 17.57 -3.17 -3.79
N ILE A 10 16.36 -3.68 -4.02
CA ILE A 10 16.15 -4.83 -4.93
C ILE A 10 15.96 -4.28 -6.34
N ASN A 11 16.72 -4.77 -7.30
CA ASN A 11 16.53 -4.41 -8.71
C ASN A 11 15.27 -5.09 -9.28
N LYS A 12 14.80 -4.59 -10.42
CA LYS A 12 13.55 -5.06 -11.04
C LYS A 12 13.58 -6.56 -11.39
N VAL A 13 14.72 -7.08 -11.83
CA VAL A 13 14.88 -8.49 -12.24
C VAL A 13 14.74 -9.40 -11.02
N ASP A 14 15.43 -9.08 -9.92
CA ASP A 14 15.38 -9.85 -8.69
C ASP A 14 13.99 -9.76 -8.05
N TRP A 15 13.34 -8.59 -8.12
CA TRP A 15 11.95 -8.43 -7.68
C TRP A 15 11.00 -9.34 -8.44
N ASP A 16 11.07 -9.34 -9.78
CA ASP A 16 10.21 -10.18 -10.61
C ASP A 16 10.47 -11.67 -10.37
N ALA A 17 11.75 -12.09 -10.24
CA ALA A 17 12.11 -13.46 -9.90
C ALA A 17 11.57 -13.87 -8.51
N HIS A 18 11.63 -12.96 -7.53
CA HIS A 18 11.06 -13.19 -6.22
C HIS A 18 9.54 -13.42 -6.28
N ILE A 19 8.81 -12.56 -7.00
CA ILE A 19 7.36 -12.70 -7.18
C ILE A 19 7.02 -14.01 -7.91
N ASP A 20 7.79 -14.41 -8.92
CA ASP A 20 7.59 -15.68 -9.62
C ASP A 20 7.85 -16.89 -8.73
N SER A 21 8.83 -16.82 -7.83
CA SER A 21 9.09 -17.88 -6.83
C SER A 21 7.92 -18.03 -5.84
N LEU A 22 7.36 -16.92 -5.38
CA LEU A 22 6.16 -16.92 -4.53
C LEU A 22 4.95 -17.55 -5.25
N ASN A 23 4.81 -17.31 -6.55
CA ASN A 23 3.76 -17.90 -7.36
C ASN A 23 3.86 -19.43 -7.42
N SER A 24 5.05 -19.98 -7.44
CA SER A 24 5.31 -21.43 -7.45
C SER A 24 5.02 -22.10 -6.10
N ALA A 25 5.18 -21.35 -5.01
CA ALA A 25 4.98 -21.83 -3.63
C ALA A 25 3.50 -21.89 -3.18
N THR A 26 2.53 -21.53 -4.02
CA THR A 26 1.15 -21.23 -3.61
C THR A 26 0.18 -22.40 -3.49
N ASN A 27 0.63 -23.59 -3.12
CA ASN A 27 -0.28 -24.69 -2.75
C ASN A 27 -0.62 -24.72 -1.24
N ILE A 28 -0.26 -23.68 -0.49
CA ILE A 28 -0.52 -23.59 0.95
C ILE A 28 -1.89 -22.95 1.15
N VAL A 29 -2.82 -23.70 1.73
CA VAL A 29 -4.11 -23.14 2.19
C VAL A 29 -3.83 -22.26 3.41
N SER A 30 -4.04 -20.95 3.25
CA SER A 30 -3.94 -20.00 4.35
C SER A 30 -5.30 -19.83 5.04
N THR A 31 -5.29 -19.68 6.36
CA THR A 31 -6.46 -19.26 7.15
C THR A 31 -6.34 -17.80 7.54
N LYS A 32 -7.45 -17.20 7.97
CA LYS A 32 -7.45 -15.81 8.50
C LYS A 32 -6.45 -15.66 9.64
N GLU A 33 -6.38 -16.64 10.53
CA GLU A 33 -5.49 -16.67 11.69
C GLU A 33 -4.02 -16.72 11.25
N LYS A 34 -3.69 -17.58 10.30
CA LYS A 34 -2.32 -17.67 9.76
C LYS A 34 -1.90 -16.38 9.07
N THR A 35 -2.80 -15.79 8.29
CA THR A 35 -2.55 -14.51 7.61
C THR A 35 -2.32 -13.38 8.64
N TYR A 36 -3.18 -13.30 9.67
CA TYR A 36 -3.02 -12.33 10.75
C TYR A 36 -1.70 -12.50 11.50
N LEU A 37 -1.35 -13.74 11.89
CA LEU A 37 -0.10 -14.02 12.59
C LEU A 37 1.13 -13.71 11.75
N SER A 38 1.07 -13.97 10.44
CA SER A 38 2.14 -13.61 9.49
C SER A 38 2.33 -12.11 9.40
N LEU A 39 1.24 -11.34 9.22
CA LEU A 39 1.29 -9.88 9.22
C LEU A 39 1.83 -9.32 10.54
N ARG A 40 1.33 -9.82 11.67
CA ARG A 40 1.77 -9.43 13.00
C ARG A 40 3.27 -9.68 13.19
N SER A 41 3.76 -10.86 12.81
CA SER A 41 5.18 -11.21 12.90
C SER A 41 6.04 -10.32 12.01
N HIS A 42 5.59 -10.03 10.79
CA HIS A 42 6.32 -9.19 9.85
C HIS A 42 6.39 -7.74 10.32
N ILE A 43 5.28 -7.19 10.80
CA ILE A 43 5.26 -5.84 11.37
C ILE A 43 6.20 -5.77 12.57
N SER A 44 6.08 -6.69 13.54
CA SER A 44 6.94 -6.71 14.73
C SER A 44 8.42 -6.73 14.36
N LYS A 45 8.82 -7.60 13.44
CA LYS A 45 10.22 -7.75 13.02
C LYS A 45 10.82 -6.46 12.43
N ASN A 46 9.99 -5.66 11.73
CA ASN A 46 10.47 -4.47 11.02
C ASN A 46 10.33 -3.18 11.84
N THR A 47 9.56 -3.18 12.94
CA THR A 47 9.29 -1.98 13.74
C THR A 47 9.90 -1.99 15.14
N GLU A 48 10.46 -3.11 15.59
CA GLU A 48 10.87 -3.33 16.99
C GLU A 48 11.87 -2.30 17.55
N LYS A 49 12.70 -1.69 16.69
CA LYS A 49 13.76 -0.75 17.12
C LYS A 49 13.78 0.53 16.30
N VAL A 50 12.70 0.85 15.62
CA VAL A 50 12.62 1.95 14.68
C VAL A 50 11.47 2.88 15.08
N ASN A 51 11.71 4.18 15.05
CA ASN A 51 10.62 5.16 15.14
C ASN A 51 9.80 5.09 13.85
N PHE A 52 8.54 4.69 13.95
CA PHE A 52 7.72 4.46 12.76
C PHE A 52 6.33 5.12 12.84
N GLY A 53 5.79 5.43 11.67
CA GLY A 53 4.43 5.89 11.48
C GLY A 53 3.61 4.94 10.61
N VAL A 54 2.29 5.14 10.59
CA VAL A 54 1.38 4.41 9.72
C VAL A 54 0.60 5.38 8.84
N LEU A 55 0.60 5.15 7.53
CA LEU A 55 -0.21 5.91 6.60
C LEU A 55 -1.65 5.39 6.65
N LEU A 56 -2.56 6.17 7.28
CA LEU A 56 -3.92 5.76 7.58
C LEU A 56 -4.93 6.48 6.68
N SER A 57 -5.44 5.80 5.66
CA SER A 57 -6.54 6.31 4.81
C SER A 57 -7.93 6.06 5.41
N GLY A 58 -8.02 5.27 6.48
CA GLY A 58 -9.29 4.78 7.02
C GLY A 58 -9.91 3.63 6.22
N GLY A 59 -9.27 3.16 5.16
CA GLY A 59 -9.58 1.91 4.48
C GLY A 59 -9.20 0.69 5.33
N VAL A 60 -9.69 -0.49 4.93
CA VAL A 60 -9.52 -1.74 5.69
C VAL A 60 -8.04 -2.07 5.91
N ASP A 61 -7.22 -1.96 4.87
CA ASP A 61 -5.83 -2.41 4.88
C ASP A 61 -4.97 -1.58 5.84
N SER A 62 -5.04 -0.25 5.73
CA SER A 62 -4.32 0.65 6.63
C SER A 62 -4.82 0.56 8.07
N SER A 63 -6.12 0.32 8.26
CA SER A 63 -6.73 0.16 9.58
C SER A 63 -6.27 -1.14 10.26
N ILE A 64 -6.15 -2.25 9.52
CA ILE A 64 -5.64 -3.52 10.04
C ILE A 64 -4.18 -3.36 10.48
N ILE A 65 -3.33 -2.71 9.69
CA ILE A 65 -1.94 -2.45 10.04
C ILE A 65 -1.86 -1.65 11.34
N SER A 66 -2.58 -0.52 11.43
CA SER A 66 -2.63 0.32 12.63
C SER A 66 -3.13 -0.45 13.85
N LYS A 67 -4.16 -1.30 13.67
CA LYS A 67 -4.70 -2.14 14.75
C LYS A 67 -3.69 -3.17 15.23
N ILE A 68 -2.96 -3.82 14.32
CA ILE A 68 -1.90 -4.76 14.68
C ILE A 68 -0.80 -4.06 15.47
N CYS A 69 -0.35 -2.88 15.04
CA CYS A 69 0.65 -2.10 15.77
C CYS A 69 0.20 -1.79 17.20
N LYS A 70 -1.07 -1.38 17.37
CA LYS A 70 -1.66 -1.14 18.68
C LYS A 70 -1.73 -2.42 19.54
N ASP A 71 -2.13 -3.55 18.96
CA ASP A 71 -2.22 -4.83 19.67
C ASP A 71 -0.84 -5.41 20.04
N LEU A 72 0.21 -4.96 19.36
CA LEU A 72 1.59 -5.22 19.74
C LEU A 72 2.09 -4.33 20.87
N GLY A 73 1.31 -3.32 21.27
CA GLY A 73 1.67 -2.39 22.34
C GLY A 73 2.62 -1.28 21.90
N TYR A 74 2.77 -1.03 20.60
CA TYR A 74 3.64 0.02 20.10
C TYR A 74 3.01 1.41 20.28
N THR A 75 3.87 2.39 20.55
CA THR A 75 3.57 3.81 20.43
C THR A 75 3.96 4.27 19.03
N PHE A 76 3.02 4.79 18.27
CA PHE A 76 3.22 5.25 16.89
C PHE A 76 2.20 6.32 16.55
N ARG A 77 2.49 7.10 15.51
CA ARG A 77 1.55 8.07 14.94
C ARG A 77 0.97 7.56 13.62
N CYS A 78 -0.27 7.91 13.37
CA CYS A 78 -0.91 7.73 12.08
C CYS A 78 -0.87 9.04 11.29
N PHE A 79 -0.72 8.94 9.97
CA PHE A 79 -0.66 10.10 9.08
C PHE A 79 -1.67 9.97 7.95
N CYS A 80 -2.38 11.06 7.68
CA CYS A 80 -3.30 11.13 6.55
C CYS A 80 -3.30 12.53 5.94
N VAL A 81 -3.24 12.59 4.63
CA VAL A 81 -3.32 13.84 3.88
C VAL A 81 -4.42 13.77 2.83
N GLY A 82 -4.90 14.92 2.42
CA GLY A 82 -5.89 15.02 1.36
C GLY A 82 -6.18 16.48 1.02
N ILE A 83 -7.03 16.69 0.06
CA ILE A 83 -7.60 17.99 -0.27
C ILE A 83 -8.93 18.16 0.46
N LYS A 84 -9.50 19.36 0.45
CA LYS A 84 -10.80 19.68 1.02
C LYS A 84 -11.88 18.67 0.57
N GLY A 85 -12.57 18.08 1.53
CA GLY A 85 -13.61 17.09 1.29
C GLY A 85 -13.09 15.68 0.96
N SER A 86 -11.82 15.41 1.14
CA SER A 86 -11.24 14.06 0.97
C SER A 86 -11.95 13.03 1.85
N LYS A 87 -12.36 11.93 1.24
CA LYS A 87 -12.94 10.79 1.96
C LYS A 87 -11.92 10.14 2.90
N ASP A 88 -10.65 10.10 2.51
CA ASP A 88 -9.59 9.49 3.32
C ASP A 88 -9.41 10.24 4.63
N LEU A 89 -9.37 11.58 4.61
CA LEU A 89 -9.32 12.38 5.84
C LEU A 89 -10.51 12.12 6.76
N PHE A 90 -11.70 12.01 6.17
CA PHE A 90 -12.91 11.74 6.94
C PHE A 90 -12.90 10.34 7.58
N TYR A 91 -12.54 9.30 6.82
CA TYR A 91 -12.52 7.94 7.35
C TYR A 91 -11.33 7.69 8.27
N ALA A 92 -10.14 8.25 7.97
CA ALA A 92 -8.99 8.19 8.87
C ALA A 92 -9.32 8.75 10.24
N LYS A 93 -10.02 9.91 10.30
CA LYS A 93 -10.47 10.47 11.57
C LYS A 93 -11.42 9.55 12.30
N LYS A 94 -12.43 9.00 11.63
CA LYS A 94 -13.39 8.06 12.25
C LYS A 94 -12.71 6.83 12.85
N ILE A 95 -11.78 6.23 12.11
CA ILE A 95 -11.03 5.04 12.53
C ILE A 95 -10.10 5.40 13.69
N SER A 96 -9.44 6.55 13.60
CA SER A 96 -8.58 7.05 14.67
C SER A 96 -9.36 7.29 15.96
N ASP A 97 -10.50 7.96 15.89
CA ASP A 97 -11.37 8.20 17.04
C ASP A 97 -11.86 6.87 17.65
N PHE A 98 -12.25 5.90 16.81
CA PHE A 98 -12.76 4.60 17.27
C PHE A 98 -11.69 3.75 17.97
N PHE A 99 -10.49 3.71 17.43
CA PHE A 99 -9.38 2.91 17.97
C PHE A 99 -8.47 3.71 18.90
N ASN A 100 -8.70 5.00 19.09
CA ASN A 100 -7.82 5.92 19.84
C ASN A 100 -6.37 5.86 19.32
N PHE A 101 -6.20 6.15 18.02
CA PHE A 101 -4.89 6.35 17.41
C PHE A 101 -4.47 7.81 17.51
N ASP A 102 -3.18 8.07 17.64
CA ASP A 102 -2.60 9.42 17.46
C ASP A 102 -2.54 9.73 15.96
N LEU A 103 -3.43 10.62 15.48
CA LEU A 103 -3.60 10.94 14.07
C LEU A 103 -3.14 12.36 13.76
N VAL A 104 -2.15 12.46 12.89
CA VAL A 104 -1.69 13.73 12.29
C VAL A 104 -2.30 13.84 10.89
N THR A 105 -2.97 14.97 10.63
CA THR A 105 -3.61 15.20 9.32
C THR A 105 -3.20 16.53 8.73
N LYS A 106 -3.20 16.60 7.40
CA LYS A 106 -3.11 17.87 6.68
C LYS A 106 -4.08 17.88 5.49
N GLU A 107 -4.85 18.95 5.42
CA GLU A 107 -5.62 19.31 4.23
C GLU A 107 -4.77 20.25 3.37
N PHE A 108 -4.41 19.82 2.17
CA PHE A 108 -3.62 20.58 1.23
C PHE A 108 -4.50 21.50 0.37
N THR A 109 -4.01 22.69 0.08
CA THR A 109 -4.55 23.52 -0.99
C THR A 109 -4.13 22.98 -2.35
N ILE A 110 -4.74 23.48 -3.42
CA ILE A 110 -4.38 23.09 -4.79
C ILE A 110 -2.94 23.48 -5.11
N GLU A 111 -2.50 24.67 -4.65
CA GLU A 111 -1.15 25.18 -4.83
C GLU A 111 -0.12 24.30 -4.11
N GLU A 112 -0.43 23.83 -2.89
CA GLU A 112 0.43 22.92 -2.15
C GLU A 112 0.52 21.54 -2.84
N VAL A 113 -0.59 21.05 -3.41
CA VAL A 113 -0.60 19.80 -4.21
C VAL A 113 0.27 19.97 -5.46
N GLU A 114 0.20 21.11 -6.14
CA GLU A 114 1.04 21.39 -7.32
C GLU A 114 2.54 21.36 -6.98
N ILE A 115 2.92 21.97 -5.86
CA ILE A 115 4.31 21.92 -5.37
C ILE A 115 4.73 20.48 -5.09
N LEU A 116 3.89 19.73 -4.40
CA LEU A 116 4.16 18.35 -4.05
C LEU A 116 4.30 17.44 -5.29
N LEU A 117 3.46 17.64 -6.30
CA LEU A 117 3.56 16.93 -7.57
C LEU A 117 4.87 17.23 -8.32
N LYS A 118 5.33 18.51 -8.31
CA LYS A 118 6.63 18.88 -8.89
C LYS A 118 7.78 18.15 -8.21
N GLU A 119 7.79 18.13 -6.87
CA GLU A 119 8.81 17.39 -6.12
C GLU A 119 8.81 15.89 -6.47
N VAL A 120 7.62 15.29 -6.59
CA VAL A 120 7.52 13.87 -6.96
C VAL A 120 8.01 13.61 -8.39
N ILE A 121 7.73 14.51 -9.34
CA ILE A 121 8.25 14.42 -10.72
C ILE A 121 9.79 14.42 -10.75
N ASP A 122 10.42 15.19 -9.86
CA ASP A 122 11.88 15.24 -9.77
C ASP A 122 12.48 13.97 -9.15
N ILE A 123 11.71 13.26 -8.30
CA ILE A 123 12.14 12.02 -7.64
C ILE A 123 11.88 10.80 -8.52
N LEU A 124 10.73 10.76 -9.21
CA LEU A 124 10.35 9.61 -10.03
C LEU A 124 11.20 9.50 -11.29
N PRO A 125 11.53 8.26 -11.71
CA PRO A 125 12.14 8.05 -13.02
C PRO A 125 11.26 8.65 -14.12
N LYS A 126 11.89 9.38 -15.03
CA LYS A 126 11.17 9.92 -16.19
C LYS A 126 10.55 8.77 -16.98
N PRO A 127 9.25 8.87 -17.34
CA PRO A 127 8.61 7.81 -18.11
C PRO A 127 9.24 7.74 -19.48
N VAL A 128 9.55 6.52 -19.94
CA VAL A 128 9.68 6.28 -21.37
C VAL A 128 8.26 6.29 -21.91
N ILE A 129 7.88 7.39 -22.56
CA ILE A 129 6.51 7.57 -23.09
C ILE A 129 6.37 6.63 -24.29
N VAL A 130 5.78 5.47 -24.03
CA VAL A 130 5.17 4.61 -25.04
C VAL A 130 3.65 4.82 -24.87
N GLU A 131 2.91 4.93 -25.94
CA GLU A 131 1.52 5.46 -26.00
C GLU A 131 0.53 4.95 -24.94
N ASP A 132 0.76 3.80 -24.30
CA ASP A 132 -0.13 3.22 -23.28
C ASP A 132 0.27 3.44 -21.82
N ASN A 133 1.45 4.02 -21.53
CA ASN A 133 1.98 4.13 -20.15
C ASN A 133 1.62 5.44 -19.42
N TYR A 134 0.92 6.35 -20.05
CA TYR A 134 0.62 7.66 -19.47
C TYR A 134 -0.28 7.56 -18.23
N ILE A 135 -1.30 6.72 -18.27
CA ILE A 135 -2.22 6.52 -17.12
C ILE A 135 -1.47 5.90 -15.95
N GLU A 136 -0.61 4.91 -16.19
CA GLU A 136 0.20 4.30 -15.14
C GLU A 136 1.13 5.32 -14.47
N TYR A 137 1.73 6.20 -15.25
CA TYR A 137 2.59 7.26 -14.72
C TYR A 137 1.81 8.27 -13.86
N ILE A 138 0.61 8.68 -14.28
CA ILE A 138 -0.27 9.56 -13.49
C ILE A 138 -0.65 8.89 -12.17
N VAL A 139 -1.00 7.61 -12.19
CA VAL A 139 -1.33 6.86 -10.96
C VAL A 139 -0.11 6.83 -10.03
N LYS A 140 1.08 6.53 -10.54
CA LYS A 140 2.32 6.58 -9.75
C LYS A 140 2.56 7.96 -9.14
N LEU A 141 2.44 9.00 -9.95
CA LEU A 141 2.64 10.38 -9.53
C LEU A 141 1.69 10.76 -8.38
N THR A 142 0.40 10.47 -8.52
CA THR A 142 -0.61 10.81 -7.51
C THR A 142 -0.44 10.01 -6.23
N VAL A 143 -0.19 8.70 -6.31
CA VAL A 143 0.08 7.86 -5.15
C VAL A 143 1.35 8.33 -4.43
N SER A 144 2.43 8.59 -5.17
CA SER A 144 3.69 9.07 -4.59
C SER A 144 3.54 10.45 -3.94
N ALA A 145 2.69 11.34 -4.49
CA ALA A 145 2.40 12.62 -3.87
C ALA A 145 1.69 12.47 -2.51
N VAL A 146 0.73 11.57 -2.39
CA VAL A 146 0.07 11.26 -1.11
C VAL A 146 1.06 10.70 -0.11
N LEU A 147 1.92 9.76 -0.53
CA LEU A 147 2.96 9.18 0.32
C LEU A 147 3.93 10.26 0.82
N LEU A 148 4.51 11.03 -0.10
CA LEU A 148 5.46 12.09 0.23
C LEU A 148 4.83 13.16 1.13
N GLY A 149 3.60 13.57 0.81
CA GLY A 149 2.86 14.55 1.61
C GLY A 149 2.59 14.06 3.03
N SER A 150 2.27 12.78 3.20
CA SER A 150 2.07 12.18 4.52
C SER A 150 3.39 12.06 5.30
N MET A 151 4.46 11.60 4.64
CA MET A 151 5.78 11.44 5.26
C MET A 151 6.39 12.77 5.71
N LYS A 152 6.08 13.88 5.02
CA LYS A 152 6.54 15.22 5.42
C LYS A 152 5.88 15.77 6.70
N LEU A 153 4.86 15.12 7.21
CA LEU A 153 4.19 15.54 8.46
C LEU A 153 4.89 15.02 9.72
N GLY A 154 5.81 14.10 9.60
CA GLY A 154 6.50 13.49 10.71
C GLY A 154 8.00 13.35 10.50
N GLU A 155 8.67 12.91 11.55
CA GLU A 155 10.12 12.67 11.58
C GLU A 155 10.40 11.15 11.76
N GLU A 156 9.42 10.31 11.43
CA GLU A 156 9.55 8.86 11.53
C GLU A 156 10.53 8.33 10.50
N GLU A 157 11.33 7.35 10.90
CA GLU A 157 12.33 6.71 10.05
C GLU A 157 11.71 5.68 9.10
N LEU A 158 10.54 5.15 9.46
CA LEU A 158 9.82 4.13 8.71
C LEU A 158 8.33 4.48 8.65
N PHE A 159 7.72 4.28 7.49
CA PHE A 159 6.27 4.41 7.33
C PHE A 159 5.67 3.10 6.83
N LEU A 160 4.70 2.56 7.57
CA LEU A 160 3.91 1.41 7.15
C LEU A 160 2.72 1.89 6.31
N SER A 161 2.42 1.15 5.25
CA SER A 161 1.32 1.47 4.32
C SER A 161 0.53 0.22 3.96
N GLY A 162 -0.77 0.40 3.68
CA GLY A 162 -1.65 -0.63 3.11
C GLY A 162 -1.47 -0.87 1.61
N ILE A 163 -0.56 -0.17 0.96
CA ILE A 163 -0.30 -0.33 -0.48
C ILE A 163 0.14 -1.77 -0.77
N GLY A 164 -0.46 -2.37 -1.80
CA GLY A 164 -0.18 -3.75 -2.20
C GLY A 164 -1.13 -4.79 -1.62
N ALA A 165 -1.95 -4.43 -0.65
CA ALA A 165 -2.93 -5.37 -0.09
C ALA A 165 -3.98 -5.79 -1.12
N GLU A 166 -4.43 -4.89 -1.98
CA GLU A 166 -5.39 -5.21 -3.05
C GLU A 166 -4.81 -6.18 -4.07
N GLU A 167 -3.52 -6.11 -4.36
CA GLU A 167 -2.80 -7.05 -5.21
C GLU A 167 -2.65 -8.41 -4.55
N LEU A 168 -2.36 -8.44 -3.24
CA LEU A 168 -2.19 -9.69 -2.48
C LEU A 168 -3.52 -10.41 -2.26
N PHE A 169 -4.57 -9.67 -1.91
CA PHE A 169 -5.85 -10.23 -1.47
C PHE A 169 -6.96 -10.12 -2.52
N ALA A 170 -6.63 -9.70 -3.75
CA ALA A 170 -7.61 -9.48 -4.82
C ALA A 170 -8.76 -8.54 -4.39
N GLY A 171 -8.44 -7.45 -3.68
CA GLY A 171 -9.40 -6.55 -3.06
C GLY A 171 -10.12 -5.61 -4.02
N TYR A 172 -9.64 -5.44 -5.25
CA TYR A 172 -10.27 -4.54 -6.21
C TYR A 172 -11.73 -4.92 -6.51
N GLU A 173 -12.60 -3.92 -6.64
CA GLU A 173 -14.04 -4.09 -6.93
C GLU A 173 -14.28 -4.92 -8.21
N ARG A 174 -13.42 -4.80 -9.23
CA ARG A 174 -13.44 -5.66 -10.42
C ARG A 174 -13.31 -7.14 -10.08
N HIS A 175 -12.64 -7.49 -9.00
CA HIS A 175 -12.48 -8.85 -8.51
C HIS A 175 -13.77 -9.37 -7.85
N SER A 176 -14.49 -8.54 -7.11
CA SER A 176 -15.77 -8.94 -6.50
C SER A 176 -16.86 -9.14 -7.55
N LYS A 177 -17.03 -8.20 -8.51
CA LYS A 177 -17.95 -8.32 -9.64
C LYS A 177 -17.68 -9.57 -10.48
N ALA A 178 -16.44 -10.01 -10.48
CA ALA A 178 -16.09 -11.26 -11.10
C ALA A 178 -16.58 -12.47 -10.27
N ASN A 179 -16.87 -12.41 -8.98
CA ASN A 179 -17.28 -13.53 -8.13
C ASN A 179 -18.76 -13.92 -8.23
N ASP A 180 -19.62 -13.06 -8.75
CA ASP A 180 -21.08 -13.26 -8.77
C ASP A 180 -21.57 -14.16 -9.93
N LYS A 181 -20.70 -14.55 -10.86
CA LYS A 181 -21.03 -15.43 -11.97
C LYS A 181 -20.57 -16.87 -11.68
N GLY A 182 -21.47 -17.73 -11.17
CA GLY A 182 -21.19 -19.10 -10.76
C GLY A 182 -20.77 -20.09 -11.87
N GLY A 183 -20.27 -21.26 -11.49
CA GLY A 183 -20.02 -22.40 -12.37
C GLY A 183 -18.59 -22.52 -12.92
N ILE A 184 -18.46 -23.06 -14.13
CA ILE A 184 -17.17 -23.29 -14.86
C ILE A 184 -16.29 -22.03 -14.93
N TRP A 185 -16.90 -20.87 -14.94
CA TRP A 185 -16.25 -19.57 -14.86
C TRP A 185 -15.47 -19.33 -13.56
N ARG A 186 -15.81 -20.00 -12.47
CA ARG A 186 -15.15 -19.82 -11.16
C ARG A 186 -13.69 -20.25 -11.17
N GLY A 187 -13.38 -21.37 -11.82
CA GLY A 187 -12.00 -21.87 -11.94
C GLY A 187 -11.11 -21.01 -12.86
N LEU A 188 -11.64 -20.61 -14.02
CA LEU A 188 -10.97 -19.68 -14.94
C LEU A 188 -10.70 -18.34 -14.30
N LYS A 189 -11.58 -17.88 -13.45
CA LYS A 189 -11.59 -16.64 -12.74
C LYS A 189 -10.53 -16.60 -11.62
N ILE A 190 -10.44 -17.64 -10.79
CA ILE A 190 -9.38 -17.75 -9.77
C ILE A 190 -8.00 -17.69 -10.44
N LYS A 191 -7.84 -18.37 -11.60
CA LYS A 191 -6.61 -18.32 -12.40
C LYS A 191 -6.30 -16.92 -12.94
N ASN A 192 -7.33 -16.19 -13.39
CA ASN A 192 -7.18 -14.82 -13.87
C ASN A 192 -6.88 -13.84 -12.72
N LEU A 193 -7.57 -13.96 -11.57
CA LEU A 193 -7.30 -13.16 -10.38
C LEU A 193 -5.86 -13.34 -9.91
N LYS A 194 -5.38 -14.60 -9.85
CA LYS A 194 -3.98 -14.89 -9.50
C LYS A 194 -3.00 -14.22 -10.48
N LYS A 195 -3.28 -14.27 -11.78
CA LYS A 195 -2.47 -13.62 -12.82
C LYS A 195 -2.46 -12.10 -12.65
N GLU A 196 -3.61 -11.50 -12.36
CA GLU A 196 -3.73 -10.05 -12.10
C GLU A 196 -2.99 -9.63 -10.84
N SER A 197 -3.12 -10.38 -9.74
CA SER A 197 -2.39 -10.12 -8.49
C SER A 197 -0.88 -10.15 -8.70
N ILE A 198 -0.36 -11.17 -9.39
CA ILE A 198 1.07 -11.28 -9.70
C ILE A 198 1.54 -10.13 -10.58
N SER A 199 0.76 -9.78 -11.61
CA SER A 199 1.07 -8.63 -12.45
C SER A 199 1.04 -7.32 -11.67
N GLY A 200 0.09 -7.16 -10.73
CA GLY A 200 0.03 -6.02 -9.81
C GLY A 200 1.28 -5.92 -8.94
N LEU A 201 1.65 -7.01 -8.26
CA LEU A 201 2.85 -7.06 -7.42
C LEU A 201 4.13 -6.76 -8.19
N LYS A 202 4.27 -7.27 -9.42
CA LYS A 202 5.41 -6.93 -10.27
C LYS A 202 5.48 -5.44 -10.60
N ARG A 203 4.33 -4.78 -10.81
CA ARG A 203 4.28 -3.32 -11.05
C ARG A 203 4.64 -2.49 -9.82
N MET A 204 4.41 -2.99 -8.62
CA MET A 204 4.69 -2.25 -7.38
C MET A 204 6.18 -1.91 -7.21
N HIS A 205 7.10 -2.64 -7.83
CA HIS A 205 8.53 -2.33 -7.75
C HIS A 205 8.87 -0.86 -8.06
N ASN A 206 8.05 -0.20 -8.86
CA ASN A 206 8.27 1.18 -9.28
C ASN A 206 7.40 2.21 -8.53
N LEU A 207 6.63 1.79 -7.51
CA LEU A 207 5.72 2.67 -6.76
C LEU A 207 6.32 3.16 -5.44
N VAL A 208 7.47 2.60 -5.05
CA VAL A 208 8.12 2.90 -3.74
C VAL A 208 9.57 3.26 -3.93
#